data_67c71cabc10126a18083ba300efe8673
#
_entry.id   67c71cabc10126a18083ba300efe8673
#
_cell.length_a   1.000
_cell.length_b   1.000
_cell.length_c   1.000
_cell.angle_alpha   90.00
_cell.angle_beta   90.00
_cell.angle_gamma   90.00
#
_symmetry.space_group_name_H-M   'P 1'
#
loop_
_entity.id
_entity.type
_entity.pdbx_description
1 polymer ?
#
loop_
_entity_poly.entity_id
_entity_poly.type
_entity_poly.pdbx_seq_one_letter_code
_entity_poly.pdbx_strand_id
1 'polypeptide(L)'
;MRKALCVGIDCYEHADDLHGCVNDANSVKAALERNGDGTLNFEVKLMCATSEASYINRNDLRDAIENLFKTDSEIAVLYYSGHGSFDALGGYLCTSEIQRPDEGVSLNEVMGFVAQSKARNKIIILDSCFSGAISNPAEMQNYSVLHNGTTILAACGPSEYASEENGHGIFTSLLVEALYGGAMNLLGEVSPGSI
;
A
#
# COMPACT_ATOMS: atom_id res chain seq x y z
N MET A 1 12.57 6.33 -14.87
CA MET A 1 11.15 5.97 -14.93
C MET A 1 10.63 5.81 -13.51
N ARG A 2 9.39 6.24 -13.23
CA ARG A 2 8.73 6.09 -11.93
C ARG A 2 7.61 5.08 -12.09
N LYS A 3 7.47 4.14 -11.17
CA LYS A 3 6.46 3.07 -11.23
C LYS A 3 5.67 3.00 -9.95
N ALA A 4 4.38 2.68 -10.08
CA ALA A 4 3.52 2.43 -8.93
C ALA A 4 2.65 1.18 -9.16
N LEU A 5 2.36 0.48 -8.08
CA LEU A 5 1.32 -0.54 -7.98
C LEU A 5 0.30 -0.05 -6.96
N CYS A 6 -0.92 0.20 -7.39
CA CYS A 6 -2.04 0.55 -6.52
C CYS A 6 -2.98 -0.66 -6.43
N VAL A 7 -3.25 -1.10 -5.21
CA VAL A 7 -4.09 -2.26 -4.92
C VAL A 7 -5.23 -1.83 -4.01
N GLY A 8 -6.48 -2.16 -4.39
CA GLY A 8 -7.68 -1.94 -3.58
C GLY A 8 -8.55 -3.18 -3.56
N ILE A 9 -8.85 -3.72 -2.39
CA ILE A 9 -9.64 -4.94 -2.23
C ILE A 9 -10.84 -4.64 -1.35
N ASP A 10 -12.03 -4.61 -1.96
CA ASP A 10 -13.31 -4.47 -1.27
C ASP A 10 -13.99 -5.82 -1.05
N CYS A 11 -13.79 -6.80 -1.94
CA CYS A 11 -14.52 -8.07 -1.92
C CYS A 11 -13.64 -9.24 -1.48
N TYR A 12 -14.14 -10.00 -0.48
CA TYR A 12 -13.45 -11.12 0.16
C TYR A 12 -14.37 -12.35 0.21
N GLU A 13 -13.79 -13.54 0.03
CA GLU A 13 -14.53 -14.80 0.05
C GLU A 13 -14.90 -15.24 1.47
N HIS A 14 -14.03 -14.96 2.45
CA HIS A 14 -14.13 -15.47 3.81
C HIS A 14 -13.95 -14.40 4.90
N ALA A 15 -13.97 -13.14 4.54
CA ALA A 15 -13.95 -12.00 5.46
C ALA A 15 -15.03 -11.00 5.08
N ASP A 16 -15.29 -10.03 5.95
CA ASP A 16 -16.26 -8.97 5.68
C ASP A 16 -15.78 -8.10 4.51
N ASP A 17 -16.70 -7.75 3.62
CA ASP A 17 -16.41 -6.83 2.52
C ASP A 17 -16.13 -5.42 3.05
N LEU A 18 -15.25 -4.71 2.35
CA LEU A 18 -14.95 -3.29 2.54
C LEU A 18 -15.57 -2.46 1.41
N HIS A 19 -15.63 -1.14 1.56
CA HIS A 19 -16.34 -0.31 0.59
C HIS A 19 -15.55 0.91 0.09
N GLY A 20 -14.37 1.17 0.65
CA GLY A 20 -13.53 2.33 0.34
C GLY A 20 -12.25 2.01 -0.42
N CYS A 21 -11.73 0.78 -0.30
CA CYS A 21 -10.38 0.44 -0.72
C CYS A 21 -10.14 0.57 -2.23
N VAL A 22 -11.14 0.18 -3.03
CA VAL A 22 -11.08 0.33 -4.49
C VAL A 22 -11.14 1.80 -4.90
N ASN A 23 -11.98 2.62 -4.26
CA ASN A 23 -12.02 4.06 -4.49
C ASN A 23 -10.69 4.72 -4.15
N ASP A 24 -10.09 4.32 -3.04
CA ASP A 24 -8.80 4.83 -2.56
C ASP A 24 -7.68 4.49 -3.53
N ALA A 25 -7.58 3.24 -3.98
CA ALA A 25 -6.59 2.82 -4.96
C ALA A 25 -6.71 3.59 -6.29
N ASN A 26 -7.95 3.86 -6.75
CA ASN A 26 -8.20 4.68 -7.93
C ASN A 26 -7.80 6.15 -7.71
N SER A 27 -8.07 6.72 -6.53
CA SER A 27 -7.73 8.10 -6.19
C SER A 27 -6.21 8.30 -6.13
N VAL A 28 -5.50 7.37 -5.50
CA VAL A 28 -4.02 7.39 -5.44
C VAL A 28 -3.43 7.20 -6.84
N LYS A 29 -3.97 6.27 -7.65
CA LYS A 29 -3.56 6.14 -9.06
C LYS A 29 -3.70 7.45 -9.81
N ALA A 30 -4.86 8.11 -9.72
CA ALA A 30 -5.11 9.37 -10.42
C ALA A 30 -4.13 10.48 -10.00
N ALA A 31 -3.82 10.57 -8.69
CA ALA A 31 -2.87 11.54 -8.16
C ALA A 31 -1.41 11.27 -8.58
N LEU A 32 -1.03 9.99 -8.76
CA LEU A 32 0.33 9.61 -9.14
C LEU A 32 0.56 9.63 -10.67
N GLU A 33 -0.46 9.31 -11.47
CA GLU A 33 -0.29 9.04 -12.90
C GLU A 33 0.19 10.26 -13.70
N ARG A 34 -0.24 11.47 -13.30
CA ARG A 34 0.06 12.70 -14.03
C ARG A 34 0.52 13.84 -13.14
N ASN A 35 1.43 14.65 -13.67
CA ASN A 35 1.78 15.94 -13.11
C ASN A 35 0.66 16.98 -13.35
N GLY A 36 0.70 18.09 -12.62
CA GLY A 36 -0.27 19.17 -12.78
C GLY A 36 -0.33 19.80 -14.18
N ASP A 37 0.74 19.65 -14.98
CA ASP A 37 0.79 20.07 -16.40
C ASP A 37 0.26 19.01 -17.37
N GLY A 38 -0.23 17.86 -16.87
CA GLY A 38 -0.76 16.76 -17.65
C GLY A 38 0.28 15.78 -18.20
N THR A 39 1.57 16.01 -17.99
CA THR A 39 2.63 15.07 -18.38
C THR A 39 2.59 13.81 -17.51
N LEU A 40 3.06 12.68 -18.07
CA LEU A 40 3.15 11.41 -17.34
C LEU A 40 4.15 11.54 -16.19
N ASN A 41 3.71 11.18 -14.98
CA ASN A 41 4.55 11.15 -13.78
C ASN A 41 4.94 9.70 -13.43
N PHE A 42 3.96 8.84 -13.13
CA PHE A 42 4.18 7.43 -12.83
C PHE A 42 3.51 6.53 -13.88
N GLU A 43 4.18 5.43 -14.24
CA GLU A 43 3.52 4.28 -14.85
C GLU A 43 2.83 3.49 -13.72
N VAL A 44 1.49 3.51 -13.69
CA VAL A 44 0.71 2.93 -12.60
C VAL A 44 0.01 1.66 -13.06
N LYS A 45 0.30 0.54 -12.40
CA LYS A 45 -0.51 -0.69 -12.46
C LYS A 45 -1.58 -0.60 -11.36
N LEU A 46 -2.85 -0.83 -11.74
CA LEU A 46 -3.97 -0.89 -10.81
C LEU A 46 -4.47 -2.33 -10.70
N MET A 47 -4.73 -2.80 -9.48
CA MET A 47 -5.39 -4.06 -9.17
C MET A 47 -6.55 -3.79 -8.22
N CYS A 48 -7.77 -4.17 -8.61
CA CYS A 48 -8.99 -3.94 -7.83
C CYS A 48 -9.83 -5.20 -7.75
N ALA A 49 -10.30 -5.53 -6.55
CA ALA A 49 -11.29 -6.58 -6.31
C ALA A 49 -12.61 -5.94 -5.85
N THR A 50 -13.57 -5.84 -6.78
CA THR A 50 -14.91 -5.25 -6.56
C THR A 50 -16.01 -6.31 -6.49
N SER A 51 -15.71 -7.55 -6.84
CA SER A 51 -16.63 -8.69 -6.91
C SER A 51 -15.85 -9.99 -7.00
N GLU A 52 -16.54 -11.12 -6.84
CA GLU A 52 -15.93 -12.47 -7.01
C GLU A 52 -15.22 -12.64 -8.37
N ALA A 53 -15.75 -12.03 -9.44
CA ALA A 53 -15.16 -12.10 -10.78
C ALA A 53 -13.80 -11.39 -10.89
N SER A 54 -13.49 -10.52 -9.93
CA SER A 54 -12.25 -9.71 -9.89
C SER A 54 -11.38 -10.02 -8.67
N TYR A 55 -11.55 -11.17 -8.02
CA TYR A 55 -10.73 -11.58 -6.89
C TYR A 55 -9.24 -11.51 -7.20
N ILE A 56 -8.49 -10.98 -6.25
CA ILE A 56 -7.03 -10.92 -6.28
C ILE A 56 -6.53 -12.04 -5.37
N ASN A 57 -5.89 -13.04 -5.97
CA ASN A 57 -5.28 -14.12 -5.21
C ASN A 57 -3.85 -13.77 -4.75
N ARG A 58 -3.34 -14.57 -3.81
CA ARG A 58 -2.00 -14.36 -3.22
C ARG A 58 -0.88 -14.33 -4.26
N ASN A 59 -0.91 -15.24 -5.23
CA ASN A 59 0.15 -15.33 -6.23
C ASN A 59 0.14 -14.11 -7.15
N ASP A 60 -1.03 -13.66 -7.59
CA ASP A 60 -1.15 -12.47 -8.46
C ASP A 60 -0.66 -11.20 -7.76
N LEU A 61 -1.02 -11.01 -6.47
CA LEU A 61 -0.56 -9.87 -5.69
C LEU A 61 0.96 -9.94 -5.46
N ARG A 62 1.46 -11.10 -5.02
CA ARG A 62 2.88 -11.33 -4.79
C ARG A 62 3.72 -11.06 -6.03
N ASP A 63 3.32 -11.63 -7.18
CA ASP A 63 4.04 -11.47 -8.44
C ASP A 63 3.99 -10.01 -8.93
N ALA A 64 2.89 -9.30 -8.72
CA ALA A 64 2.78 -7.88 -9.03
C ALA A 64 3.74 -7.04 -8.19
N ILE A 65 3.86 -7.32 -6.88
CA ILE A 65 4.79 -6.65 -5.96
C ILE A 65 6.25 -6.97 -6.35
N GLU A 66 6.57 -8.25 -6.60
CA GLU A 66 7.90 -8.65 -7.06
C GLU A 66 8.30 -7.91 -8.35
N ASN A 67 7.39 -7.88 -9.34
CA ASN A 67 7.63 -7.19 -10.61
C ASN A 67 7.83 -5.68 -10.45
N LEU A 68 7.09 -5.03 -9.54
CA LEU A 68 7.28 -3.61 -9.23
C LEU A 68 8.73 -3.35 -8.78
N PHE A 69 9.22 -4.11 -7.79
CA PHE A 69 10.52 -3.87 -7.18
C PHE A 69 11.69 -4.45 -7.98
N LYS A 70 11.46 -5.45 -8.83
CA LYS A 70 12.48 -6.02 -9.73
C LYS A 70 12.85 -5.09 -10.88
N THR A 71 11.93 -4.22 -11.29
CA THR A 71 12.16 -3.29 -12.41
C THR A 71 13.09 -2.17 -11.99
N ASP A 72 14.07 -1.84 -12.85
CA ASP A 72 14.93 -0.67 -12.65
C ASP A 72 14.11 0.61 -12.79
N SER A 73 14.02 1.40 -11.73
CA SER A 73 13.22 2.62 -11.66
C SER A 73 13.86 3.66 -10.74
N GLU A 74 13.54 4.92 -10.96
CA GLU A 74 13.93 6.01 -10.07
C GLU A 74 13.15 5.92 -8.74
N ILE A 75 11.84 5.69 -8.85
CA ILE A 75 10.92 5.54 -7.71
C ILE A 75 10.01 4.35 -7.98
N ALA A 76 9.86 3.47 -6.98
CA ALA A 76 8.88 2.40 -6.95
C ALA A 76 7.93 2.63 -5.77
N VAL A 77 6.62 2.72 -6.04
CA VAL A 77 5.58 2.94 -5.03
C VAL A 77 4.66 1.72 -4.98
N LEU A 78 4.52 1.11 -3.82
CA LEU A 78 3.45 0.17 -3.50
C LEU A 78 2.42 0.91 -2.64
N TYR A 79 1.18 0.99 -3.11
CA TYR A 79 0.02 1.39 -2.34
C TYR A 79 -0.92 0.18 -2.20
N TYR A 80 -1.35 -0.10 -0.98
CA TYR A 80 -2.28 -1.17 -0.68
C TYR A 80 -3.38 -0.65 0.26
N SER A 81 -4.63 -0.86 -0.12
CA SER A 81 -5.82 -0.63 0.70
C SER A 81 -6.67 -1.90 0.74
N GLY A 82 -6.97 -2.38 1.95
CA GLY A 82 -7.65 -3.65 2.18
C GLY A 82 -7.43 -4.18 3.58
N HIS A 83 -7.93 -5.40 3.85
CA HIS A 83 -7.64 -6.07 5.12
C HIS A 83 -6.15 -6.35 5.30
N GLY A 84 -5.66 -6.14 6.51
CA GLY A 84 -4.37 -6.61 6.98
C GLY A 84 -4.55 -7.62 8.11
N SER A 85 -3.64 -8.55 8.24
CA SER A 85 -3.60 -9.50 9.33
C SER A 85 -2.22 -9.54 9.96
N PHE A 86 -2.14 -10.08 11.16
CA PHE A 86 -0.90 -10.19 11.92
C PHE A 86 -0.85 -11.51 12.71
N ASP A 87 0.31 -12.15 12.72
CA ASP A 87 0.58 -13.32 13.55
C ASP A 87 1.98 -13.23 14.22
N ALA A 88 2.44 -14.31 14.83
CA ALA A 88 3.76 -14.37 15.46
C ALA A 88 4.94 -14.20 14.48
N LEU A 89 4.71 -14.34 13.17
CA LEU A 89 5.73 -14.20 12.13
C LEU A 89 5.71 -12.82 11.48
N GLY A 90 4.68 -11.99 11.74
CA GLY A 90 4.56 -10.62 11.28
C GLY A 90 3.23 -10.29 10.61
N GLY A 91 3.20 -9.19 9.86
CA GLY A 91 2.02 -8.71 9.14
C GLY A 91 1.88 -9.28 7.75
N TYR A 92 0.65 -9.34 7.27
CA TYR A 92 0.29 -9.84 5.95
C TYR A 92 -0.70 -8.90 5.26
N LEU A 93 -0.53 -8.71 3.96
CA LEU A 93 -1.52 -8.09 3.09
C LEU A 93 -2.53 -9.16 2.69
N CYS A 94 -3.77 -9.00 3.14
CA CYS A 94 -4.84 -9.97 2.89
C CYS A 94 -5.29 -9.90 1.43
N THR A 95 -5.50 -11.06 0.81
CA THR A 95 -6.05 -11.17 -0.54
C THR A 95 -7.50 -11.62 -0.49
N SER A 96 -8.23 -11.57 -1.61
CA SER A 96 -9.68 -11.85 -1.63
C SER A 96 -10.04 -13.26 -1.14
N GLU A 97 -9.12 -14.23 -1.26
CA GLU A 97 -9.31 -15.65 -0.92
C GLU A 97 -8.91 -16.01 0.52
N ILE A 98 -8.47 -15.04 1.33
CA ILE A 98 -7.89 -15.30 2.66
C ILE A 98 -8.88 -15.98 3.60
N GLN A 99 -8.47 -17.10 4.21
CA GLN A 99 -9.21 -17.80 5.26
C GLN A 99 -8.50 -17.71 6.62
N ARG A 100 -7.17 -17.64 6.61
CA ARG A 100 -6.34 -17.58 7.82
C ARG A 100 -5.39 -16.38 7.74
N PRO A 101 -5.00 -15.82 8.88
CA PRO A 101 -4.13 -14.63 8.92
C PRO A 101 -2.84 -14.75 8.10
N ASP A 102 -2.25 -15.94 8.04
CA ASP A 102 -0.95 -16.23 7.41
C ASP A 102 -1.03 -16.56 5.91
N GLU A 103 -2.22 -16.52 5.30
CA GLU A 103 -2.41 -16.85 3.88
C GLU A 103 -2.19 -15.68 2.92
N GLY A 104 -2.12 -14.45 3.44
CA GLY A 104 -1.81 -13.24 2.66
C GLY A 104 -0.36 -13.15 2.17
N VAL A 105 -0.02 -12.05 1.51
CA VAL A 105 1.38 -11.73 1.18
C VAL A 105 2.07 -11.16 2.41
N SER A 106 3.07 -11.87 2.92
CA SER A 106 3.81 -11.44 4.10
C SER A 106 4.57 -10.13 3.85
N LEU A 107 4.53 -9.21 4.82
CA LEU A 107 5.35 -7.99 4.77
C LEU A 107 6.85 -8.33 4.76
N ASN A 108 7.27 -9.47 5.31
CA ASN A 108 8.65 -9.94 5.20
C ASN A 108 9.02 -10.30 3.76
N GLU A 109 8.11 -10.90 2.97
CA GLU A 109 8.32 -11.13 1.53
C GLU A 109 8.43 -9.80 0.79
N VAL A 110 7.52 -8.84 1.07
CA VAL A 110 7.56 -7.49 0.48
C VAL A 110 8.90 -6.83 0.76
N MET A 111 9.37 -6.85 2.02
CA MET A 111 10.66 -6.27 2.39
C MET A 111 11.84 -7.01 1.75
N GLY A 112 11.72 -8.32 1.51
CA GLY A 112 12.69 -9.09 0.74
C GLY A 112 12.83 -8.59 -0.71
N PHE A 113 11.72 -8.29 -1.38
CA PHE A 113 11.74 -7.68 -2.72
C PHE A 113 12.30 -6.26 -2.72
N VAL A 114 11.91 -5.45 -1.71
CA VAL A 114 12.44 -4.10 -1.51
C VAL A 114 13.97 -4.11 -1.32
N ALA A 115 14.49 -5.05 -0.53
CA ALA A 115 15.92 -5.20 -0.28
C ALA A 115 16.72 -5.50 -1.55
N GLN A 116 16.13 -6.24 -2.48
CA GLN A 116 16.78 -6.62 -3.75
C GLN A 116 16.52 -5.59 -4.87
N SER A 117 15.66 -4.61 -4.63
CA SER A 117 15.27 -3.61 -5.63
C SER A 117 16.42 -2.67 -5.99
N LYS A 118 16.56 -2.41 -7.28
CA LYS A 118 17.48 -1.40 -7.83
C LYS A 118 16.87 0.02 -7.86
N ALA A 119 15.59 0.17 -7.51
CA ALA A 119 14.97 1.48 -7.42
C ALA A 119 15.70 2.38 -6.42
N ARG A 120 15.93 3.63 -6.78
CA ARG A 120 16.59 4.60 -5.90
C ARG A 120 15.77 4.88 -4.65
N ASN A 121 14.46 5.10 -4.84
CA ASN A 121 13.49 5.32 -3.77
C ASN A 121 12.40 4.26 -3.84
N LYS A 122 12.11 3.62 -2.71
CA LYS A 122 11.08 2.61 -2.53
C LYS A 122 10.10 3.15 -1.49
N ILE A 123 8.84 3.28 -1.86
CA ILE A 123 7.80 3.84 -0.98
C ILE A 123 6.71 2.78 -0.85
N ILE A 124 6.39 2.42 0.37
CA ILE A 124 5.34 1.48 0.72
C ILE A 124 4.30 2.23 1.52
N ILE A 125 3.06 2.23 1.04
CA ILE A 125 1.93 2.93 1.64
C ILE A 125 0.86 1.89 1.94
N LEU A 126 0.51 1.73 3.23
CA LEU A 126 -0.42 0.73 3.71
C LEU A 126 -1.61 1.41 4.37
N ASP A 127 -2.74 1.41 3.68
CA ASP A 127 -4.04 1.80 4.23
C ASP A 127 -4.80 0.53 4.62
N SER A 128 -4.37 -0.05 5.74
CA SER A 128 -4.93 -1.30 6.24
C SER A 128 -4.84 -1.34 7.77
N CYS A 129 -5.91 -1.87 8.37
CA CYS A 129 -5.90 -2.20 9.79
C CYS A 129 -5.24 -3.57 9.96
N PHE A 130 -4.09 -3.61 10.62
CA PHE A 130 -3.52 -4.88 11.07
C PHE A 130 -4.23 -5.29 12.38
N SER A 131 -5.57 -5.53 12.28
CA SER A 131 -6.40 -5.89 13.42
C SER A 131 -6.10 -7.32 13.87
N GLY A 132 -5.71 -7.46 15.09
CA GLY A 132 -5.82 -8.76 15.76
C GLY A 132 -4.65 -9.27 16.56
N ALA A 133 -3.50 -8.63 16.67
CA ALA A 133 -2.45 -9.15 17.55
C ALA A 133 -1.25 -8.24 17.83
N ILE A 134 -1.35 -6.93 17.81
CA ILE A 134 -0.22 -6.17 18.34
C ILE A 134 -0.48 -5.83 19.81
N SER A 135 -0.34 -6.82 20.67
CA SER A 135 -0.17 -6.60 22.11
C SER A 135 1.25 -6.16 22.48
N ASN A 136 2.18 -6.09 21.50
CA ASN A 136 3.56 -5.75 21.80
C ASN A 136 4.20 -4.86 20.70
N PRO A 137 4.37 -3.54 20.96
CA PRO A 137 5.07 -2.64 20.05
C PRO A 137 6.51 -3.06 19.73
N ALA A 138 7.12 -3.92 20.55
CA ALA A 138 8.47 -4.45 20.32
C ALA A 138 8.53 -5.42 19.11
N GLU A 139 7.41 -6.00 18.70
CA GLU A 139 7.36 -6.92 17.54
C GLU A 139 7.37 -6.17 16.21
N MET A 140 6.88 -4.93 16.17
CA MET A 140 7.08 -4.05 15.00
C MET A 140 8.55 -3.61 14.83
N GLN A 141 9.38 -3.69 15.84
CA GLN A 141 10.79 -3.33 15.74
C GLN A 141 11.61 -4.30 14.85
N ASN A 142 11.08 -5.47 14.54
CA ASN A 142 11.72 -6.42 13.61
C ASN A 142 11.70 -5.94 12.14
N TYR A 143 10.89 -4.93 11.79
CA TYR A 143 10.93 -4.27 10.47
C TYR A 143 11.98 -3.15 10.39
N SER A 144 12.79 -2.97 11.41
CA SER A 144 13.68 -1.81 11.60
C SER A 144 14.96 -1.81 10.76
N VAL A 145 15.15 -2.75 9.85
CA VAL A 145 16.22 -2.62 8.83
C VAL A 145 15.61 -2.00 7.56
N LEU A 146 15.27 -0.72 7.64
CA LEU A 146 14.95 0.04 6.44
C LEU A 146 16.20 0.15 5.58
N HIS A 147 16.18 -0.47 4.41
CA HIS A 147 17.24 -0.29 3.41
C HIS A 147 17.26 1.15 2.92
N ASN A 148 18.47 1.63 2.56
CA ASN A 148 18.64 2.99 2.04
C ASN A 148 17.61 3.33 0.95
N GLY A 149 16.97 4.49 1.08
CA GLY A 149 15.95 4.97 0.15
C GLY A 149 14.61 4.23 0.27
N THR A 150 14.30 3.62 1.41
CA THR A 150 12.99 3.01 1.68
C THR A 150 12.22 3.86 2.68
N THR A 151 10.94 4.11 2.37
CA THR A 151 9.98 4.80 3.24
C THR A 151 8.73 3.94 3.36
N ILE A 152 8.19 3.81 4.57
CA ILE A 152 6.93 3.14 4.84
C ILE A 152 5.99 4.15 5.51
N LEU A 153 4.78 4.29 4.94
CA LEU A 153 3.68 5.06 5.52
C LEU A 153 2.54 4.07 5.82
N ALA A 154 2.00 4.13 7.01
CA ALA A 154 0.89 3.27 7.42
C ALA A 154 -0.22 4.10 8.06
N ALA A 155 -1.48 3.78 7.72
CA ALA A 155 -2.67 4.49 8.19
C ALA A 155 -2.93 4.33 9.69
N CYS A 156 -2.58 3.17 10.25
CA CYS A 156 -2.90 2.82 11.63
C CYS A 156 -1.67 2.36 12.40
N GLY A 157 -1.61 2.76 13.65
CA GLY A 157 -0.78 2.11 14.65
C GLY A 157 -1.35 0.72 15.03
N PRO A 158 -0.59 -0.03 15.84
CA PRO A 158 -0.89 -1.43 16.19
C PRO A 158 -2.23 -1.69 16.90
N SER A 159 -2.92 -0.65 17.37
CA SER A 159 -4.17 -0.74 18.15
C SER A 159 -5.29 0.15 17.63
N GLU A 160 -5.13 0.71 16.43
CA GLU A 160 -6.07 1.64 15.85
C GLU A 160 -6.79 1.01 14.64
N TYR A 161 -8.06 1.36 14.44
CA TYR A 161 -8.82 0.98 13.27
C TYR A 161 -8.70 2.08 12.21
N ALA A 162 -8.49 1.71 10.93
CA ALA A 162 -8.66 2.65 9.84
C ALA A 162 -10.13 3.09 9.79
N SER A 163 -10.36 4.38 9.81
CA SER A 163 -11.70 4.94 9.75
C SER A 163 -12.01 5.33 8.31
N GLU A 164 -13.23 4.97 7.86
CA GLU A 164 -13.76 5.37 6.56
C GLU A 164 -14.75 6.52 6.75
N GLU A 165 -14.67 7.51 5.87
CA GLU A 165 -15.63 8.60 5.76
C GLU A 165 -16.00 8.82 4.29
N ASN A 166 -17.30 8.87 3.99
CA ASN A 166 -17.82 9.08 2.62
C ASN A 166 -17.30 8.07 1.57
N GLY A 167 -17.01 6.82 1.96
CA GLY A 167 -16.52 5.78 1.06
C GLY A 167 -15.03 5.89 0.72
N HIS A 168 -14.25 6.55 1.56
CA HIS A 168 -12.81 6.67 1.50
C HIS A 168 -12.18 6.49 2.87
N GLY A 169 -10.97 5.91 2.92
CA GLY A 169 -10.14 5.92 4.11
C GLY A 169 -9.68 7.36 4.42
N ILE A 170 -9.75 7.76 5.70
CA ILE A 170 -9.31 9.09 6.13
C ILE A 170 -7.83 9.30 5.78
N PHE A 171 -7.00 8.29 6.02
CA PHE A 171 -5.57 8.36 5.68
C PHE A 171 -5.35 8.59 4.19
N THR A 172 -6.05 7.84 3.32
CA THR A 172 -5.91 8.02 1.87
C THR A 172 -6.45 9.36 1.40
N SER A 173 -7.53 9.88 2.00
CA SER A 173 -8.03 11.21 1.68
C SER A 173 -6.96 12.29 1.94
N LEU A 174 -6.28 12.23 3.09
CA LEU A 174 -5.18 13.14 3.43
C LEU A 174 -3.96 12.95 2.51
N LEU A 175 -3.61 11.70 2.20
CA LEU A 175 -2.54 11.36 1.27
C LEU A 175 -2.79 11.96 -0.11
N VAL A 176 -4.00 11.80 -0.65
CA VAL A 176 -4.39 12.32 -1.98
C VAL A 176 -4.36 13.85 -1.98
N GLU A 177 -4.87 14.51 -0.92
CA GLU A 177 -4.77 15.96 -0.77
C GLU A 177 -3.30 16.42 -0.75
N ALA A 178 -2.45 15.73 -0.01
CA ALA A 178 -1.02 16.00 0.04
C ALA A 178 -0.36 15.85 -1.34
N LEU A 179 -0.68 14.79 -2.09
CA LEU A 179 -0.15 14.54 -3.43
C LEU A 179 -0.61 15.58 -4.45
N TYR A 180 -1.82 16.13 -4.32
CA TYR A 180 -2.30 17.25 -5.14
C TYR A 180 -1.72 18.61 -4.73
N GLY A 181 -0.81 18.63 -3.78
CA GLY A 181 -0.05 19.82 -3.41
C GLY A 181 -0.34 20.38 -2.03
N GLY A 182 -1.25 19.75 -1.24
CA GLY A 182 -1.52 20.16 0.14
C GLY A 182 -0.29 20.10 1.05
N ALA A 183 0.68 19.23 0.73
CA ALA A 183 1.95 19.09 1.44
C ALA A 183 3.17 19.64 0.66
N MET A 184 2.95 20.51 -0.31
CA MET A 184 4.00 21.12 -1.13
C MET A 184 4.95 22.00 -0.31
N ASN A 185 6.25 21.88 -0.54
CA ASN A 185 7.22 22.84 -0.08
C ASN A 185 7.22 24.10 -0.99
N LEU A 186 8.05 25.11 -0.65
CA LEU A 186 8.16 26.35 -1.42
C LEU A 186 8.65 26.17 -2.87
N LEU A 187 9.18 24.99 -3.21
CA LEU A 187 9.64 24.64 -4.56
C LEU A 187 8.59 23.87 -5.36
N GLY A 188 7.41 23.59 -4.77
CA GLY A 188 6.35 22.82 -5.41
C GLY A 188 6.56 21.31 -5.34
N GLU A 189 7.42 20.82 -4.45
CA GLU A 189 7.72 19.40 -4.30
C GLU A 189 6.98 18.80 -3.11
N VAL A 190 6.40 17.60 -3.31
CA VAL A 190 5.85 16.76 -2.25
C VAL A 190 6.81 15.61 -2.00
N SER A 191 7.19 15.40 -0.75
CA SER A 191 8.07 14.32 -0.34
C SER A 191 7.40 13.43 0.71
N PRO A 192 7.84 12.17 0.89
CA PRO A 192 7.29 11.32 1.94
C PRO A 192 7.42 11.91 3.35
N GLY A 193 8.39 12.77 3.57
CA GLY A 193 8.58 13.46 4.87
C GLY A 193 7.72 14.70 5.05
N SER A 194 6.99 15.15 4.02
CA SER A 194 6.04 16.27 4.10
C SER A 194 4.57 15.80 4.17
N ILE A 195 4.32 14.52 3.96
CA ILE A 195 3.03 13.84 4.14
C ILE A 195 2.91 13.30 5.55
#